data_a1373a696c08d7883736ebe77e6f4536
#
_entry.id   a1373a696c08d7883736ebe77e6f4536
#
_cell.length_a   1.000
_cell.length_b   1.000
_cell.length_c   1.000
_cell.angle_alpha   90.00
_cell.angle_beta   90.00
_cell.angle_gamma   90.00
#
_symmetry.space_group_name_H-M   'P 1'
#
loop_
_entity.id
_entity.type
_entity.pdbx_description
1 polymer ?
#
loop_
_entity_poly.entity_id
_entity_poly.type
_entity_poly.pdbx_seq_one_letter_code
_entity_poly.pdbx_strand_id
1 'polypeptide(L)'
;GEFDQKGTVRTKYGFKEDYLQAIQTLKSHGIQPMADVVLNHKAAADHLESFQVIEVDPEDRTIELGEPFTINGWTGFTFDGRQNTYNDFHWHWYHFTGTDYDAKRHKSGIYLIQGENKGWAHEELVDNENGNYDYLMYADLDFKHPEVIQNIYDWANWFIETTGVSGFRLDAVKHIDSFFMRNFIRDIKEKYGQ
;
A
#
# COMPACT_ATOMS: atom_id res chain seq x y z
N GLY A 1 -0.41 8.00 16.63
CA GLY A 1 0.63 6.98 16.43
C GLY A 1 0.89 6.13 17.66
N GLU A 2 1.46 4.98 17.46
CA GLU A 2 1.84 4.04 18.54
C GLU A 2 3.35 3.92 18.66
N PHE A 3 4.06 3.93 17.54
CA PHE A 3 5.51 3.82 17.49
C PHE A 3 6.13 5.06 16.86
N ASP A 4 7.41 5.29 17.15
CA ASP A 4 8.16 6.34 16.48
C ASP A 4 8.21 6.08 14.97
N GLN A 5 7.80 7.08 14.21
CA GLN A 5 7.96 7.10 12.76
C GLN A 5 8.53 8.45 12.33
N LYS A 6 9.74 8.41 11.80
CA LYS A 6 10.43 9.61 11.32
C LYS A 6 10.63 10.69 12.41
N GLY A 7 10.92 10.25 13.64
CA GLY A 7 11.28 11.13 14.77
C GLY A 7 10.11 11.56 15.66
N THR A 8 8.94 10.96 15.52
CA THR A 8 7.81 11.21 16.43
C THR A 8 6.89 10.00 16.56
N VAL A 9 6.39 9.77 17.76
CA VAL A 9 5.33 8.79 18.05
C VAL A 9 3.95 9.40 17.74
N ARG A 10 3.74 10.65 18.16
CA ARG A 10 2.47 11.35 17.94
C ARG A 10 2.30 11.72 16.48
N THR A 11 1.18 11.35 15.87
CA THR A 11 0.78 11.87 14.56
C THR A 11 0.21 13.28 14.69
N LYS A 12 -0.05 13.95 13.56
CA LYS A 12 -0.77 15.24 13.54
C LYS A 12 -2.10 15.18 14.31
N TYR A 13 -2.76 14.03 14.34
CA TYR A 13 -4.09 13.83 14.92
C TYR A 13 -4.07 13.21 16.32
N GLY A 14 -2.94 12.76 16.83
CA GLY A 14 -2.82 12.25 18.19
C GLY A 14 -2.06 10.92 18.31
N PHE A 15 -2.11 10.36 19.52
CA PHE A 15 -1.60 9.04 19.84
C PHE A 15 -2.62 7.94 19.55
N LYS A 16 -2.22 6.68 19.70
CA LYS A 16 -3.10 5.52 19.56
C LYS A 16 -4.29 5.60 20.53
N GLU A 17 -4.03 5.98 21.77
CA GLU A 17 -5.04 6.08 22.82
C GLU A 17 -6.14 7.11 22.48
N ASP A 18 -5.75 8.26 21.88
CA ASP A 18 -6.69 9.29 21.43
C ASP A 18 -7.63 8.74 20.34
N TYR A 19 -7.09 7.95 19.43
CA TYR A 19 -7.86 7.32 18.36
C TYR A 19 -8.84 6.27 18.89
N LEU A 20 -8.38 5.39 19.79
CA LEU A 20 -9.24 4.38 20.43
C LEU A 20 -10.37 5.02 21.25
N GLN A 21 -10.05 6.08 22.00
CA GLN A 21 -11.04 6.83 22.76
C GLN A 21 -12.09 7.48 21.86
N ALA A 22 -11.66 8.06 20.73
CA ALA A 22 -12.58 8.65 19.76
C ALA A 22 -13.56 7.62 19.20
N ILE A 23 -13.08 6.41 18.83
CA ILE A 23 -13.93 5.32 18.34
C ILE A 23 -14.95 4.90 19.42
N GLN A 24 -14.51 4.71 20.66
CA GLN A 24 -15.41 4.34 21.77
C GLN A 24 -16.47 5.41 22.02
N THR A 25 -16.08 6.68 21.99
CA THR A 25 -17.00 7.81 22.17
C THR A 25 -18.05 7.85 21.07
N LEU A 26 -17.64 7.72 19.80
CA LEU A 26 -18.58 7.66 18.68
C LEU A 26 -19.59 6.53 18.85
N LYS A 27 -19.12 5.32 19.15
CA LYS A 27 -20.00 4.14 19.36
C LYS A 27 -20.95 4.32 20.52
N SER A 28 -20.52 4.93 21.63
CA SER A 28 -21.41 5.20 22.79
C SER A 28 -22.55 6.15 22.46
N HIS A 29 -22.41 6.95 21.39
CA HIS A 29 -23.47 7.84 20.87
C HIS A 29 -24.21 7.24 19.66
N GLY A 30 -24.06 5.94 19.39
CA GLY A 30 -24.74 5.25 18.29
C GLY A 30 -24.17 5.56 16.89
N ILE A 31 -22.99 6.16 16.81
CA ILE A 31 -22.30 6.48 15.55
C ILE A 31 -21.39 5.31 15.17
N GLN A 32 -21.45 4.89 13.91
CA GLN A 32 -20.62 3.81 13.37
C GLN A 32 -19.34 4.41 12.74
N PRO A 33 -18.16 4.33 13.42
CA PRO A 33 -16.92 4.88 12.88
C PRO A 33 -16.37 3.99 11.77
N MET A 34 -16.05 4.60 10.63
CA MET A 34 -15.35 3.95 9.52
C MET A 34 -13.93 4.47 9.42
N ALA A 35 -12.98 3.56 9.15
CA ALA A 35 -11.61 3.94 8.86
C ALA A 35 -11.43 4.18 7.35
N ASP A 36 -10.77 5.28 7.00
CA ASP A 36 -10.31 5.55 5.64
C ASP A 36 -8.99 4.83 5.40
N VAL A 37 -8.93 3.95 4.40
CA VAL A 37 -7.84 3.01 4.17
C VAL A 37 -7.32 3.12 2.76
N VAL A 38 -6.01 3.34 2.61
CA VAL A 38 -5.29 3.33 1.35
C VAL A 38 -4.45 2.06 1.28
N LEU A 39 -4.83 1.11 0.43
CA LEU A 39 -4.10 -0.15 0.23
C LEU A 39 -3.21 -0.13 -1.02
N ASN A 40 -3.48 0.79 -1.95
CA ASN A 40 -2.86 0.77 -3.27
C ASN A 40 -1.34 0.97 -3.24
N HIS A 41 -0.84 1.87 -2.40
CA HIS A 41 0.57 2.28 -2.43
C HIS A 41 1.11 2.62 -1.04
N LYS A 42 2.44 2.70 -0.94
CA LYS A 42 3.16 3.11 0.25
C LYS A 42 4.08 4.30 -0.04
N ALA A 43 4.08 5.26 0.87
CA ALA A 43 4.95 6.43 0.82
C ALA A 43 5.90 6.48 2.02
N ALA A 44 6.94 7.31 1.93
CA ALA A 44 7.90 7.56 3.01
C ALA A 44 8.68 6.31 3.44
N ALA A 45 9.23 5.59 2.49
CA ALA A 45 10.16 4.48 2.76
C ALA A 45 11.33 4.91 3.65
N ASP A 46 11.92 3.94 4.35
CA ASP A 46 13.01 4.16 5.28
C ASP A 46 14.35 4.29 4.58
N HIS A 47 14.54 3.56 3.46
CA HIS A 47 15.77 3.59 2.68
C HIS A 47 15.55 3.32 1.20
N LEU A 48 16.56 3.68 0.42
CA LEU A 48 16.64 3.40 -1.02
C LEU A 48 17.09 1.95 -1.26
N GLU A 49 16.51 1.33 -2.28
CA GLU A 49 16.96 0.06 -2.82
C GLU A 49 17.29 0.20 -4.30
N SER A 50 18.20 -0.66 -4.79
CA SER A 50 18.64 -0.67 -6.18
C SER A 50 18.01 -1.85 -6.92
N PHE A 51 17.26 -1.59 -7.99
CA PHE A 51 16.57 -2.59 -8.79
C PHE A 51 16.39 -2.15 -10.24
N GLN A 52 16.02 -3.10 -11.09
CA GLN A 52 15.77 -2.83 -12.50
C GLN A 52 14.34 -2.38 -12.75
N VAL A 53 14.18 -1.41 -13.65
CA VAL A 53 12.90 -0.89 -14.10
C VAL A 53 12.92 -0.66 -15.60
N ILE A 54 11.73 -0.50 -16.19
CA ILE A 54 11.54 0.16 -17.46
C ILE A 54 10.67 1.40 -17.26
N GLU A 55 11.03 2.52 -17.88
CA GLU A 55 10.17 3.72 -17.88
C GLU A 55 9.00 3.51 -18.84
N VAL A 56 7.80 3.88 -18.44
CA VAL A 56 6.60 3.77 -19.28
C VAL A 56 6.00 5.14 -19.55
N ASP A 57 5.21 5.23 -20.62
CA ASP A 57 4.51 6.46 -20.97
C ASP A 57 3.44 6.80 -19.93
N PRO A 58 3.37 8.03 -19.41
CA PRO A 58 2.41 8.40 -18.40
C PRO A 58 0.95 8.45 -18.90
N GLU A 59 0.73 8.59 -20.20
CA GLU A 59 -0.61 8.64 -20.80
C GLU A 59 -1.04 7.28 -21.36
N ASP A 60 -0.10 6.37 -21.64
CA ASP A 60 -0.37 4.98 -21.98
C ASP A 60 0.71 4.07 -21.36
N ARG A 61 0.45 3.54 -20.19
CA ARG A 61 1.40 2.75 -19.38
C ARG A 61 1.71 1.37 -19.93
N THR A 62 1.07 1.00 -21.03
CA THR A 62 1.43 -0.20 -21.81
C THR A 62 2.59 0.05 -22.77
N ILE A 63 2.97 1.32 -22.98
CA ILE A 63 4.07 1.71 -23.85
C ILE A 63 5.36 1.87 -23.03
N GLU A 64 6.32 1.02 -23.30
CA GLU A 64 7.65 1.07 -22.71
C GLU A 64 8.54 2.11 -23.41
N LEU A 65 9.24 2.96 -22.65
CA LEU A 65 10.11 4.02 -23.13
C LEU A 65 11.58 3.60 -23.05
N GLY A 66 12.04 2.76 -23.98
CA GLY A 66 13.43 2.33 -24.07
C GLY A 66 13.72 0.98 -23.44
N GLU A 67 14.98 0.76 -23.05
CA GLU A 67 15.46 -0.49 -22.48
C GLU A 67 15.43 -0.46 -20.93
N PRO A 68 15.33 -1.62 -20.28
CA PRO A 68 15.43 -1.70 -18.82
C PRO A 68 16.74 -1.13 -18.29
N PHE A 69 16.66 -0.45 -17.16
CA PHE A 69 17.82 0.14 -16.48
C PHE A 69 17.69 0.10 -14.96
N THR A 70 18.80 0.29 -14.26
CA THR A 70 18.81 0.29 -12.79
C THR A 70 18.55 1.68 -12.23
N ILE A 71 17.61 1.77 -11.28
CA ILE A 71 17.36 2.96 -10.48
C ILE A 71 17.68 2.72 -8.99
N ASN A 72 17.64 3.81 -8.21
CA ASN A 72 17.52 3.74 -6.75
C ASN A 72 16.15 4.29 -6.37
N GLY A 73 15.25 3.41 -5.95
CA GLY A 73 13.88 3.75 -5.57
C GLY A 73 13.63 3.68 -4.06
N TRP A 74 12.71 4.49 -3.56
CA TRP A 74 12.26 4.49 -2.17
C TRP A 74 11.26 3.35 -1.92
N THR A 75 11.78 2.16 -1.62
CA THR A 75 10.99 0.92 -1.50
C THR A 75 11.29 0.09 -0.26
N GLY A 76 12.33 0.42 0.49
CA GLY A 76 12.68 -0.30 1.72
C GLY A 76 11.94 0.26 2.94
N PHE A 77 11.08 -0.56 3.59
CA PHE A 77 10.39 -0.19 4.82
C PHE A 77 10.73 -1.19 5.93
N THR A 78 11.46 -0.73 6.93
CA THR A 78 11.95 -1.53 8.06
C THR A 78 11.15 -1.32 9.34
N PHE A 79 10.50 -0.17 9.47
CA PHE A 79 9.69 0.20 10.64
C PHE A 79 10.46 0.07 11.96
N ASP A 80 11.69 0.60 12.03
CA ASP A 80 12.62 0.45 13.14
C ASP A 80 12.00 0.83 14.51
N GLY A 81 11.17 1.86 14.55
CA GLY A 81 10.47 2.28 15.76
C GLY A 81 9.51 1.24 16.34
N ARG A 82 9.05 0.29 15.52
CA ARG A 82 8.19 -0.81 15.93
C ARG A 82 8.95 -1.95 16.63
N GLN A 83 10.24 -2.10 16.37
CA GLN A 83 11.10 -3.14 16.94
C GLN A 83 10.50 -4.55 16.84
N ASN A 84 9.95 -4.88 15.66
CA ASN A 84 9.27 -6.14 15.35
C ASN A 84 8.04 -6.45 16.24
N THR A 85 7.49 -5.45 16.93
CA THR A 85 6.20 -5.61 17.61
C THR A 85 5.12 -5.91 16.56
N TYR A 86 4.28 -6.92 16.82
CA TYR A 86 3.24 -7.50 15.96
C TYR A 86 3.74 -8.44 14.86
N ASN A 87 4.76 -8.07 14.08
CA ASN A 87 5.46 -8.91 13.11
C ASN A 87 6.84 -8.33 12.76
N ASP A 88 7.64 -9.11 12.09
CA ASP A 88 8.97 -8.77 11.58
C ASP A 88 8.98 -8.51 10.06
N PHE A 89 7.82 -8.36 9.43
CA PHE A 89 7.72 -8.15 7.99
C PHE A 89 8.31 -6.80 7.58
N HIS A 90 9.24 -6.85 6.64
CA HIS A 90 9.83 -5.68 5.98
C HIS A 90 9.40 -5.65 4.51
N TRP A 91 9.19 -4.45 3.99
CA TRP A 91 8.88 -4.27 2.58
C TRP A 91 10.16 -4.00 1.81
N HIS A 92 10.25 -4.62 0.64
CA HIS A 92 11.35 -4.49 -0.30
C HIS A 92 10.82 -4.21 -1.70
N TRP A 93 11.69 -3.75 -2.61
CA TRP A 93 11.34 -3.40 -3.97
C TRP A 93 10.51 -4.49 -4.69
N TYR A 94 10.76 -5.76 -4.41
CA TYR A 94 10.04 -6.88 -5.04
C TYR A 94 8.60 -7.08 -4.52
N HIS A 95 8.15 -6.32 -3.54
CA HIS A 95 6.75 -6.26 -3.10
C HIS A 95 5.93 -5.23 -3.87
N PHE A 96 6.55 -4.52 -4.82
CA PHE A 96 5.90 -3.44 -5.56
C PHE A 96 5.91 -3.72 -7.06
N THR A 97 4.93 -3.15 -7.80
CA THR A 97 4.85 -3.19 -9.26
C THR A 97 5.55 -1.99 -9.89
N GLY A 98 5.50 -0.82 -9.25
CA GLY A 98 6.06 0.41 -9.79
C GLY A 98 6.43 1.44 -8.75
N THR A 99 7.15 2.48 -9.21
CA THR A 99 7.53 3.66 -8.43
C THR A 99 7.65 4.88 -9.33
N ASP A 100 7.70 6.09 -8.74
CA ASP A 100 7.66 7.37 -9.49
C ASP A 100 8.95 8.18 -9.43
N TYR A 101 10.01 7.69 -8.76
CA TYR A 101 11.21 8.48 -8.59
C TYR A 101 12.50 7.65 -8.62
N ASP A 102 13.44 8.05 -9.49
CA ASP A 102 14.82 7.57 -9.50
C ASP A 102 15.71 8.55 -8.72
N ALA A 103 16.08 8.17 -7.51
CA ALA A 103 16.96 8.98 -6.67
C ALA A 103 18.40 9.07 -7.20
N LYS A 104 18.85 8.12 -8.02
CA LYS A 104 20.19 8.13 -8.63
C LYS A 104 20.32 9.23 -9.69
N ARG A 105 19.25 9.47 -10.46
CA ARG A 105 19.23 10.48 -11.54
C ARG A 105 18.46 11.73 -11.16
N HIS A 106 17.83 11.76 -9.97
CA HIS A 106 16.92 12.81 -9.52
C HIS A 106 15.79 13.09 -10.55
N LYS A 107 15.22 12.01 -11.09
CA LYS A 107 14.20 12.09 -12.14
C LYS A 107 12.90 11.43 -11.70
N SER A 108 11.79 12.14 -11.88
CA SER A 108 10.44 11.58 -11.78
C SER A 108 10.01 10.98 -13.10
N GLY A 109 9.24 9.90 -13.04
CA GLY A 109 8.67 9.17 -14.16
C GLY A 109 7.79 8.04 -13.63
N ILE A 110 7.19 7.25 -14.49
CA ILE A 110 6.52 6.02 -14.10
C ILE A 110 7.45 4.86 -14.43
N TYR A 111 7.94 4.20 -13.41
CA TYR A 111 8.94 3.13 -13.53
C TYR A 111 8.32 1.79 -13.16
N LEU A 112 8.08 0.95 -14.18
CA LEU A 112 7.62 -0.43 -14.00
C LEU A 112 8.79 -1.30 -13.52
N ILE A 113 8.66 -1.91 -12.36
CA ILE A 113 9.69 -2.76 -11.76
C ILE A 113 9.82 -4.06 -12.59
N GLN A 114 11.06 -4.44 -12.87
CA GLN A 114 11.40 -5.61 -13.66
C GLN A 114 11.85 -6.78 -12.77
N GLY A 115 11.52 -8.01 -13.17
CA GLY A 115 11.90 -9.23 -12.45
C GLY A 115 10.98 -10.39 -12.77
N GLU A 116 11.22 -11.51 -12.15
CA GLU A 116 10.37 -12.70 -12.27
C GLU A 116 8.98 -12.41 -11.68
N ASN A 117 7.93 -12.73 -12.46
CA ASN A 117 6.53 -12.49 -12.12
C ASN A 117 6.15 -11.00 -11.91
N LYS A 118 6.99 -10.06 -12.37
CA LYS A 118 6.70 -8.63 -12.36
C LYS A 118 5.86 -8.20 -13.56
N GLY A 119 5.33 -6.98 -13.50
CA GLY A 119 4.45 -6.38 -14.48
C GLY A 119 3.24 -5.74 -13.81
N TRP A 120 2.52 -4.91 -14.52
CA TRP A 120 1.23 -4.38 -14.05
C TRP A 120 0.21 -5.50 -13.77
N ALA A 121 -0.82 -5.22 -13.01
CA ALA A 121 -1.99 -6.08 -12.93
C ALA A 121 -2.59 -6.30 -14.35
N HIS A 122 -3.28 -7.43 -14.53
CA HIS A 122 -3.91 -7.72 -15.81
C HIS A 122 -4.95 -6.64 -16.14
N GLU A 123 -5.01 -6.20 -17.40
CA GLU A 123 -5.88 -5.10 -17.86
C GLU A 123 -7.38 -5.27 -17.52
N GLU A 124 -7.86 -6.51 -17.42
CA GLU A 124 -9.24 -6.80 -17.02
C GLU A 124 -9.51 -6.65 -15.51
N LEU A 125 -8.45 -6.50 -14.70
CA LEU A 125 -8.53 -6.48 -13.24
C LEU A 125 -8.41 -5.09 -12.63
N VAL A 126 -7.99 -4.10 -13.41
CA VAL A 126 -7.86 -2.69 -13.03
C VAL A 126 -8.56 -1.80 -14.03
N ASP A 127 -8.68 -0.51 -13.72
CA ASP A 127 -9.20 0.49 -14.66
C ASP A 127 -8.28 0.58 -15.89
N ASN A 128 -8.85 0.79 -17.07
CA ASN A 128 -8.13 0.87 -18.34
C ASN A 128 -7.76 2.31 -18.77
N GLU A 129 -8.03 3.29 -17.96
CA GLU A 129 -7.54 4.65 -18.16
C GLU A 129 -6.00 4.63 -18.27
N ASN A 130 -5.44 5.43 -19.16
CA ASN A 130 -4.02 5.42 -19.47
C ASN A 130 -3.46 4.03 -19.90
N GLY A 131 -4.27 3.24 -20.61
CA GLY A 131 -3.92 1.89 -21.07
C GLY A 131 -3.96 0.80 -20.01
N ASN A 132 -3.47 1.09 -18.81
CA ASN A 132 -3.54 0.27 -17.61
C ASN A 132 -3.33 1.15 -16.38
N TYR A 133 -4.32 1.22 -15.48
CA TYR A 133 -4.25 2.13 -14.34
C TYR A 133 -3.95 1.42 -13.01
N ASP A 134 -3.13 0.38 -13.03
CA ASP A 134 -2.58 -0.26 -11.82
C ASP A 134 -1.80 0.77 -11.00
N TYR A 135 -0.82 1.42 -11.61
CA TYR A 135 0.00 2.44 -10.96
C TYR A 135 -0.77 3.75 -10.72
N LEU A 136 -0.78 4.25 -9.48
CA LEU A 136 -1.27 5.58 -9.14
C LEU A 136 -0.15 6.52 -8.73
N MET A 137 0.62 6.19 -7.68
CA MET A 137 1.69 7.02 -7.12
C MET A 137 2.58 6.23 -6.13
N TYR A 138 3.74 6.77 -5.81
CA TYR A 138 4.70 6.23 -4.84
C TYR A 138 5.14 4.79 -5.14
N ALA A 139 5.30 3.96 -4.09
CA ALA A 139 5.59 2.54 -4.24
C ALA A 139 4.27 1.74 -4.32
N ASP A 140 3.92 1.30 -5.50
CA ASP A 140 2.66 0.64 -5.83
C ASP A 140 2.71 -0.84 -5.45
N LEU A 141 1.71 -1.34 -4.70
CA LEU A 141 1.73 -2.69 -4.15
C LEU A 141 1.46 -3.76 -5.21
N ASP A 142 2.26 -4.82 -5.19
CA ASP A 142 2.08 -5.98 -6.06
C ASP A 142 1.06 -6.98 -5.47
N PHE A 143 -0.20 -6.85 -5.86
CA PHE A 143 -1.30 -7.73 -5.41
C PHE A 143 -1.23 -9.15 -5.99
N LYS A 144 -0.20 -9.49 -6.77
CA LYS A 144 0.12 -10.87 -7.17
C LYS A 144 1.09 -11.53 -6.20
N HIS A 145 1.81 -10.74 -5.38
CA HIS A 145 2.81 -11.24 -4.45
C HIS A 145 2.15 -11.80 -3.19
N PRO A 146 2.35 -13.09 -2.85
CA PRO A 146 1.64 -13.72 -1.74
C PRO A 146 1.93 -13.10 -0.37
N GLU A 147 3.16 -12.64 -0.13
CA GLU A 147 3.51 -11.96 1.13
C GLU A 147 2.82 -10.60 1.26
N VAL A 148 2.62 -9.87 0.17
CA VAL A 148 1.86 -8.61 0.15
C VAL A 148 0.41 -8.88 0.55
N ILE A 149 -0.23 -9.86 -0.10
CA ILE A 149 -1.61 -10.25 0.19
C ILE A 149 -1.75 -10.66 1.66
N GLN A 150 -0.88 -11.55 2.14
CA GLN A 150 -0.92 -12.01 3.53
C GLN A 150 -0.74 -10.86 4.52
N ASN A 151 0.23 -9.97 4.27
CA ASN A 151 0.48 -8.81 5.14
C ASN A 151 -0.72 -7.86 5.22
N ILE A 152 -1.45 -7.66 4.11
CA ILE A 152 -2.66 -6.83 4.10
C ILE A 152 -3.77 -7.48 4.93
N TYR A 153 -3.98 -8.80 4.81
CA TYR A 153 -4.96 -9.52 5.63
C TYR A 153 -4.61 -9.48 7.12
N ASP A 154 -3.34 -9.70 7.47
CA ASP A 154 -2.87 -9.65 8.85
C ASP A 154 -3.06 -8.25 9.45
N TRP A 155 -2.71 -7.22 8.68
CA TRP A 155 -2.95 -5.83 9.06
C TRP A 155 -4.43 -5.53 9.28
N ALA A 156 -5.31 -5.95 8.36
CA ALA A 156 -6.74 -5.68 8.44
C ALA A 156 -7.37 -6.35 9.68
N ASN A 157 -7.02 -7.60 9.93
CA ASN A 157 -7.45 -8.32 11.13
C ASN A 157 -6.99 -7.62 12.40
N TRP A 158 -5.70 -7.32 12.51
CA TRP A 158 -5.14 -6.59 13.64
C TRP A 158 -5.80 -5.23 13.84
N PHE A 159 -6.04 -4.49 12.76
CA PHE A 159 -6.60 -3.15 12.83
C PHE A 159 -8.05 -3.18 13.35
N ILE A 160 -8.89 -4.06 12.82
CA ILE A 160 -10.29 -4.21 13.25
C ILE A 160 -10.35 -4.65 14.72
N GLU A 161 -9.59 -5.68 15.09
CA GLU A 161 -9.57 -6.24 16.45
C GLU A 161 -9.03 -5.23 17.49
N THR A 162 -8.02 -4.43 17.11
CA THR A 162 -7.42 -3.43 18.00
C THR A 162 -8.30 -2.19 18.15
N THR A 163 -8.90 -1.72 17.07
CA THR A 163 -9.58 -0.41 17.06
C THR A 163 -11.08 -0.53 17.25
N GLY A 164 -11.66 -1.64 16.82
CA GLY A 164 -13.09 -1.83 16.85
C GLY A 164 -13.86 -0.92 15.90
N VAL A 165 -13.27 -0.44 14.81
CA VAL A 165 -14.00 0.31 13.76
C VAL A 165 -15.16 -0.51 13.22
N SER A 166 -16.19 0.15 12.73
CA SER A 166 -17.39 -0.51 12.22
C SER A 166 -17.32 -0.83 10.73
N GLY A 167 -16.28 -0.39 10.06
CA GLY A 167 -16.06 -0.67 8.64
C GLY A 167 -14.87 0.09 8.07
N PHE A 168 -14.57 -0.18 6.79
CA PHE A 168 -13.56 0.51 5.99
C PHE A 168 -14.20 1.33 4.87
N ARG A 169 -13.65 2.51 4.63
CA ARG A 169 -13.76 3.19 3.34
C ARG A 169 -12.46 2.93 2.59
N LEU A 170 -12.52 2.17 1.52
CA LEU A 170 -11.37 1.80 0.72
C LEU A 170 -11.14 2.83 -0.39
N ASP A 171 -9.99 3.48 -0.37
CA ASP A 171 -9.58 4.45 -1.38
C ASP A 171 -8.88 3.79 -2.56
N ALA A 172 -8.84 4.49 -3.70
CA ALA A 172 -8.07 4.12 -4.88
C ALA A 172 -8.37 2.71 -5.45
N VAL A 173 -9.56 2.16 -5.22
CA VAL A 173 -9.91 0.77 -5.55
C VAL A 173 -9.86 0.45 -7.05
N LYS A 174 -9.97 1.45 -7.93
CA LYS A 174 -9.88 1.24 -9.38
C LYS A 174 -8.47 0.88 -9.86
N HIS A 175 -7.46 1.14 -9.02
CA HIS A 175 -6.06 0.82 -9.27
C HIS A 175 -5.62 -0.51 -8.66
N ILE A 176 -6.49 -1.16 -7.89
CA ILE A 176 -6.20 -2.41 -7.19
C ILE A 176 -6.83 -3.57 -7.95
N ASP A 177 -6.11 -4.68 -8.06
CA ASP A 177 -6.61 -5.94 -8.62
C ASP A 177 -8.02 -6.25 -8.07
N SER A 178 -9.00 -6.27 -8.97
CA SER A 178 -10.42 -6.44 -8.62
C SER A 178 -10.73 -7.84 -8.07
N PHE A 179 -9.94 -8.85 -8.43
CA PHE A 179 -10.08 -10.20 -7.89
C PHE A 179 -9.61 -10.23 -6.42
N PHE A 180 -8.46 -9.59 -6.12
CA PHE A 180 -8.01 -9.39 -4.75
C PHE A 180 -9.07 -8.64 -3.93
N MET A 181 -9.53 -7.47 -4.41
CA MET A 181 -10.50 -6.65 -3.69
C MET A 181 -11.80 -7.38 -3.38
N ARG A 182 -12.32 -8.14 -4.33
CA ARG A 182 -13.54 -8.93 -4.13
C ARG A 182 -13.37 -9.97 -3.03
N ASN A 183 -12.27 -10.69 -3.04
CA ASN A 183 -11.96 -11.69 -2.03
C ASN A 183 -11.75 -11.04 -0.66
N PHE A 184 -10.94 -9.98 -0.59
CA PHE A 184 -10.68 -9.24 0.64
C PHE A 184 -11.98 -8.74 1.29
N ILE A 185 -12.86 -8.09 0.53
CA ILE A 185 -14.14 -7.57 1.05
C ILE A 185 -15.02 -8.72 1.53
N ARG A 186 -15.12 -9.82 0.77
CA ARG A 186 -15.90 -11.00 1.16
C ARG A 186 -15.39 -11.58 2.48
N ASP A 187 -14.10 -11.84 2.59
CA ASP A 187 -13.49 -12.53 3.72
C ASP A 187 -13.58 -11.68 5.01
N ILE A 188 -13.37 -10.35 4.89
CA ILE A 188 -13.55 -9.43 6.02
C ILE A 188 -15.03 -9.38 6.45
N LYS A 189 -15.98 -9.34 5.52
CA LYS A 189 -17.41 -9.39 5.83
C LYS A 189 -17.82 -10.70 6.49
N GLU A 190 -17.34 -11.83 6.00
CA GLU A 190 -17.63 -13.14 6.58
C GLU A 190 -17.10 -13.25 8.01
N LYS A 191 -15.90 -12.72 8.26
CA LYS A 191 -15.26 -12.81 9.58
C LYS A 191 -15.86 -11.84 10.62
N TYR A 192 -16.15 -10.61 10.22
CA TYR A 192 -16.51 -9.53 11.15
C TYR A 192 -17.95 -9.02 10.98
N GLY A 193 -18.66 -9.43 9.95
CA GLY A 193 -20.04 -8.98 9.68
C GLY A 193 -20.12 -7.51 9.22
N GLN A 194 -19.07 -6.98 8.62
CA GLN A 194 -18.94 -5.56 8.27
C GLN A 194 -18.99 -5.30 6.77
#